data_6a3b578f2ebed80df568236cdeefbfeb
#
_entry.id   6a3b578f2ebed80df568236cdeefbfeb
#
_cell.length_a   1.000
_cell.length_b   1.000
_cell.length_c   1.000
_cell.angle_alpha   90.00
_cell.angle_beta   90.00
_cell.angle_gamma   90.00
#
_symmetry.space_group_name_H-M   'P 1'
#
loop_
_entity.id
_entity.type
_entity.pdbx_description
1 polymer ?
#
loop_
_entity_poly.entity_id
_entity_poly.type
_entity_poly.pdbx_seq_one_letter_code
_entity_poly.pdbx_strand_id
1 'polypeptide(L)'
;VRSSAASDVYKRQVANQPVNKQYMFKGESTLVDGLKGNGNYKTGRWIAFYKNDMDMTIDLQQPTEISSVAISTCVEKGDWVFDARGFSVEVSDDGKNFTKVASEEYPAMEQSDKNGIYEHKLSFTPVKTQYVKVVALSESKIPEWHGGKGNPAFLFVDEITVD
;
A
#
# COMPACT_ATOMS: atom_id res chain seq x y z
N VAL A 1 12.52 -17.11 -5.07
CA VAL A 1 11.25 -17.34 -4.36
C VAL A 1 11.23 -16.41 -3.17
N ARG A 2 10.26 -15.60 -3.14
CA ARG A 2 10.03 -14.72 -2.03
C ARG A 2 9.20 -15.45 -0.97
N SER A 3 9.76 -15.63 0.20
CA SER A 3 8.96 -15.97 1.36
C SER A 3 8.39 -14.67 1.91
N SER A 4 7.13 -14.46 1.76
CA SER A 4 6.47 -13.28 2.32
C SER A 4 5.62 -13.67 3.50
N ALA A 5 5.88 -13.05 4.64
CA ALA A 5 5.05 -13.23 5.80
C ALA A 5 3.61 -12.78 5.54
N ALA A 6 3.40 -11.81 4.65
CA ALA A 6 2.06 -11.32 4.30
C ALA A 6 1.34 -12.21 3.29
N SER A 7 2.04 -13.00 2.48
CA SER A 7 1.43 -13.86 1.47
C SER A 7 1.03 -15.25 1.99
N ASP A 8 1.29 -15.58 3.24
CA ASP A 8 0.85 -16.83 3.83
C ASP A 8 -0.67 -16.84 4.00
N VAL A 9 -1.26 -17.98 3.74
CA VAL A 9 -2.71 -18.18 3.62
C VAL A 9 -3.52 -17.77 4.86
N TYR A 10 -2.90 -17.70 6.02
CA TYR A 10 -3.60 -17.55 7.30
C TYR A 10 -3.54 -16.15 7.90
N LYS A 11 -3.05 -15.18 7.16
CA LYS A 11 -2.96 -13.83 7.68
C LYS A 11 -4.28 -13.14 7.67
N ARG A 12 -4.54 -12.42 8.74
CA ARG A 12 -5.68 -11.52 8.84
C ARG A 12 -5.23 -10.12 8.55
N GLN A 13 -6.01 -9.41 7.76
CA GLN A 13 -5.80 -8.01 7.46
C GLN A 13 -7.05 -7.21 7.76
N VAL A 14 -6.86 -6.01 8.26
CA VAL A 14 -7.93 -5.08 8.56
C VAL A 14 -7.58 -3.72 7.98
N ALA A 15 -8.45 -3.19 7.13
CA ALA A 15 -8.34 -1.82 6.67
C ALA A 15 -8.85 -0.88 7.75
N ASN A 16 -7.99 0.03 8.20
CA ASN A 16 -8.33 1.06 9.17
C ASN A 16 -8.98 2.28 8.51
N GLN A 17 -8.84 2.39 7.17
CA GLN A 17 -9.46 3.41 6.32
C GLN A 17 -10.29 2.75 5.22
N PRO A 18 -11.39 3.36 4.78
CA PRO A 18 -12.26 2.77 3.79
C PRO A 18 -11.58 2.51 2.44
N VAL A 19 -11.79 1.33 1.89
CA VAL A 19 -11.44 0.98 0.52
C VAL A 19 -12.53 1.50 -0.43
N ASN A 20 -12.14 1.95 -1.62
CA ASN A 20 -13.11 2.39 -2.60
C ASN A 20 -13.96 1.20 -3.08
N LYS A 21 -15.27 1.29 -2.89
CA LYS A 21 -16.20 0.18 -3.17
C LYS A 21 -16.22 -0.28 -4.62
N GLN A 22 -15.91 0.59 -5.55
CA GLN A 22 -15.87 0.25 -6.98
C GLN A 22 -14.67 -0.63 -7.34
N TYR A 23 -13.59 -0.54 -6.57
CA TYR A 23 -12.32 -1.22 -6.86
C TYR A 23 -11.83 -2.02 -5.64
N MET A 24 -12.72 -2.74 -4.99
CA MET A 24 -12.33 -3.54 -3.85
C MET A 24 -12.22 -5.05 -4.15
N PHE A 25 -12.72 -5.49 -5.27
CA PHE A 25 -12.68 -6.87 -5.78
C PHE A 25 -12.88 -7.95 -4.70
N LYS A 26 -11.81 -8.62 -4.28
CA LYS A 26 -11.82 -9.60 -3.19
C LYS A 26 -11.78 -8.96 -1.81
N GLY A 27 -11.88 -7.63 -1.75
CA GLY A 27 -11.72 -6.88 -0.52
C GLY A 27 -10.26 -6.82 -0.07
N GLU A 28 -10.07 -6.64 1.21
CA GLU A 28 -8.75 -6.43 1.81
C GLU A 28 -7.77 -7.58 1.57
N SER A 29 -8.26 -8.80 1.38
CA SER A 29 -7.44 -9.97 1.10
C SER A 29 -6.65 -9.88 -0.21
N THR A 30 -7.09 -9.03 -1.14
CA THR A 30 -6.36 -8.79 -2.40
C THR A 30 -4.93 -8.30 -2.16
N LEU A 31 -4.69 -7.56 -1.09
CA LEU A 31 -3.38 -7.00 -0.77
C LEU A 31 -2.37 -8.02 -0.24
N VAL A 32 -2.83 -9.20 0.12
CA VAL A 32 -1.99 -10.26 0.72
C VAL A 32 -2.23 -11.62 0.08
N ASP A 33 -2.76 -11.66 -1.14
CA ASP A 33 -3.07 -12.91 -1.84
C ASP A 33 -1.88 -13.47 -2.66
N GLY A 34 -0.76 -12.79 -2.64
CA GLY A 34 0.45 -13.19 -3.36
C GLY A 34 0.42 -12.89 -4.85
N LEU A 35 -0.62 -12.23 -5.35
CA LEU A 35 -0.80 -11.92 -6.76
C LEU A 35 -0.51 -10.46 -7.04
N LYS A 36 0.47 -10.21 -7.89
CA LYS A 36 0.73 -8.85 -8.36
C LYS A 36 -0.18 -8.46 -9.51
N GLY A 37 -0.56 -7.21 -9.54
CA GLY A 37 -1.27 -6.59 -10.66
C GLY A 37 -0.36 -6.43 -11.87
N ASN A 38 -0.97 -6.11 -13.00
CA ASN A 38 -0.28 -5.66 -14.20
C ASN A 38 -0.58 -4.17 -14.42
N GLY A 39 -0.10 -3.59 -15.51
CA GLY A 39 -0.31 -2.18 -15.83
C GLY A 39 -1.77 -1.77 -16.05
N ASN A 40 -2.73 -2.69 -15.95
CA ASN A 40 -4.15 -2.39 -16.03
C ASN A 40 -4.79 -2.53 -14.65
N TYR A 41 -5.04 -1.41 -13.98
CA TYR A 41 -5.63 -1.38 -12.64
C TYR A 41 -7.08 -1.90 -12.56
N LYS A 42 -7.71 -2.15 -13.72
CA LYS A 42 -9.09 -2.67 -13.80
C LYS A 42 -9.18 -4.19 -13.74
N THR A 43 -8.06 -4.89 -13.57
CA THR A 43 -8.01 -6.37 -13.67
C THR A 43 -8.41 -7.13 -12.41
N GLY A 44 -8.82 -6.47 -11.34
CA GLY A 44 -9.23 -7.14 -10.11
C GLY A 44 -8.08 -7.57 -9.19
N ARG A 45 -6.86 -7.11 -9.45
CA ARG A 45 -5.68 -7.34 -8.61
C ARG A 45 -5.22 -6.10 -7.88
N TRP A 46 -5.96 -5.01 -8.02
CA TRP A 46 -5.67 -3.71 -7.46
C TRP A 46 -6.81 -3.28 -6.56
N ILE A 47 -6.49 -2.70 -5.40
CA ILE A 47 -7.45 -2.05 -4.52
C ILE A 47 -7.21 -0.55 -4.60
N ALA A 48 -8.30 0.21 -4.67
CA ALA A 48 -8.26 1.66 -4.73
C ALA A 48 -8.63 2.31 -3.41
N PHE A 49 -7.93 3.38 -3.12
CA PHE A 49 -8.24 4.32 -2.04
C PHE A 49 -8.48 5.69 -2.67
N TYR A 50 -9.58 6.33 -2.30
CA TYR A 50 -9.94 7.65 -2.80
C TYR A 50 -10.43 8.53 -1.66
N LYS A 51 -9.80 9.68 -1.50
CA LYS A 51 -9.99 10.58 -0.34
C LYS A 51 -9.56 9.98 0.99
N ASN A 52 -8.94 8.82 0.95
CA ASN A 52 -8.39 8.13 2.11
C ASN A 52 -7.01 7.59 1.75
N ASP A 53 -6.18 7.43 2.75
CA ASP A 53 -4.91 6.74 2.62
C ASP A 53 -5.12 5.23 2.74
N MET A 54 -4.17 4.43 2.25
CA MET A 54 -4.11 3.03 2.63
C MET A 54 -3.59 2.95 4.06
N ASP A 55 -4.35 2.34 4.94
CA ASP A 55 -3.97 2.08 6.32
C ASP A 55 -4.44 0.66 6.68
N MET A 56 -3.51 -0.29 6.63
CA MET A 56 -3.77 -1.71 6.80
C MET A 56 -3.02 -2.24 8.00
N THR A 57 -3.71 -3.04 8.82
CA THR A 57 -3.07 -3.85 9.86
C THR A 57 -3.08 -5.31 9.44
N ILE A 58 -1.92 -5.93 9.42
CA ILE A 58 -1.72 -7.33 9.08
C ILE A 58 -1.38 -8.09 10.37
N ASP A 59 -2.17 -9.10 10.70
CA ASP A 59 -1.87 -10.03 11.78
C ASP A 59 -1.12 -11.23 11.20
N LEU A 60 0.14 -11.38 11.56
CA LEU A 60 0.98 -12.50 11.13
C LEU A 60 0.64 -13.81 11.86
N GLN A 61 -0.33 -13.76 12.78
CA GLN A 61 -0.86 -14.88 13.57
C GLN A 61 0.08 -15.39 14.68
N GLN A 62 1.35 -15.11 14.58
CA GLN A 62 2.36 -15.43 15.57
C GLN A 62 3.52 -14.45 15.44
N PRO A 63 4.31 -14.26 16.51
CA PRO A 63 5.52 -13.45 16.41
C PRO A 63 6.45 -14.00 15.31
N THR A 64 6.79 -13.13 14.37
CA THR A 64 7.58 -13.45 13.19
C THR A 64 8.66 -12.39 13.01
N GLU A 65 9.88 -12.80 12.71
CA GLU A 65 10.95 -11.85 12.39
C GLU A 65 10.77 -11.30 11.00
N ILE A 66 10.75 -9.97 10.89
CA ILE A 66 10.63 -9.25 9.62
C ILE A 66 11.67 -8.15 9.53
N SER A 67 12.07 -7.78 8.31
CA SER A 67 13.05 -6.73 8.07
C SER A 67 12.71 -5.82 6.89
N SER A 68 11.64 -6.09 6.17
CA SER A 68 11.19 -5.23 5.08
C SER A 68 9.71 -5.37 4.79
N VAL A 69 9.15 -4.30 4.25
CA VAL A 69 7.80 -4.27 3.69
C VAL A 69 7.85 -3.55 2.35
N ALA A 70 7.20 -4.12 1.34
CA ALA A 70 7.10 -3.53 0.01
C ALA A 70 5.64 -3.46 -0.45
N ILE A 71 5.35 -2.45 -1.25
CA ILE A 71 4.07 -2.30 -1.95
C ILE A 71 4.33 -1.96 -3.41
N SER A 72 3.36 -2.26 -4.27
CA SER A 72 3.36 -1.76 -5.65
C SER A 72 2.15 -0.86 -5.84
N THR A 73 2.37 0.24 -6.54
CA THR A 73 1.31 1.18 -6.92
C THR A 73 1.18 1.23 -8.44
N CYS A 74 0.00 1.54 -8.93
CA CYS A 74 -0.25 1.77 -10.34
C CYS A 74 -0.42 3.27 -10.58
N VAL A 75 0.20 3.78 -11.64
CA VAL A 75 0.06 5.17 -12.05
C VAL A 75 -0.56 5.24 -13.44
N GLU A 76 -1.68 5.93 -13.55
CA GLU A 76 -2.36 6.29 -14.79
C GLU A 76 -2.88 7.72 -14.63
N LYS A 77 -2.02 8.69 -14.95
CA LYS A 77 -2.30 10.12 -14.68
C LYS A 77 -3.56 10.61 -15.38
N GLY A 78 -3.83 10.11 -16.60
CA GLY A 78 -5.03 10.46 -17.35
C GLY A 78 -6.33 10.09 -16.64
N ASP A 79 -6.31 9.06 -15.82
CA ASP A 79 -7.44 8.55 -15.04
C ASP A 79 -7.41 9.00 -13.57
N TRP A 80 -6.58 9.98 -13.23
CA TRP A 80 -6.41 10.50 -11.85
C TRP A 80 -5.83 9.46 -10.87
N VAL A 81 -5.06 8.51 -11.38
CA VAL A 81 -4.39 7.49 -10.58
C VAL A 81 -2.92 7.89 -10.41
N PHE A 82 -2.55 8.28 -9.21
CA PHE A 82 -1.22 8.79 -8.88
C PHE A 82 -0.50 7.88 -7.89
N ASP A 83 0.83 8.01 -7.86
CA ASP A 83 1.67 7.31 -6.90
C ASP A 83 1.47 7.84 -5.48
N ALA A 84 1.92 7.05 -4.50
CA ALA A 84 1.88 7.40 -3.10
C ALA A 84 2.75 8.63 -2.79
N ARG A 85 2.32 9.42 -1.82
CA ARG A 85 3.07 10.58 -1.29
C ARG A 85 3.88 10.23 -0.05
N GLY A 86 3.72 9.05 0.47
CA GLY A 86 4.48 8.56 1.60
C GLY A 86 4.18 7.09 1.87
N PHE A 87 5.07 6.45 2.61
CA PHE A 87 4.97 5.04 2.97
C PHE A 87 5.59 4.83 4.34
N SER A 88 4.89 4.17 5.25
CA SER A 88 5.39 3.91 6.59
C SER A 88 5.00 2.52 7.08
N VAL A 89 5.82 1.99 7.98
CA VAL A 89 5.64 0.69 8.62
C VAL A 89 5.75 0.85 10.12
N GLU A 90 4.76 0.32 10.84
CA GLU A 90 4.74 0.23 12.29
C GLU A 90 4.53 -1.21 12.70
N VAL A 91 5.06 -1.60 13.84
CA VAL A 91 4.97 -2.96 14.38
C VAL A 91 4.38 -2.96 15.78
N SER A 92 3.76 -4.08 16.15
CA SER A 92 3.16 -4.24 17.47
C SER A 92 3.11 -5.72 17.87
N ASP A 93 3.25 -5.98 19.17
CA ASP A 93 3.09 -7.33 19.74
C ASP A 93 1.65 -7.58 20.19
N ASP A 94 0.90 -6.53 20.50
CA ASP A 94 -0.45 -6.62 21.08
C ASP A 94 -1.56 -6.15 20.14
N GLY A 95 -1.21 -5.58 18.99
CA GLY A 95 -2.17 -5.02 18.02
C GLY A 95 -2.80 -3.70 18.45
N LYS A 96 -2.32 -3.08 19.53
CA LYS A 96 -2.82 -1.82 20.09
C LYS A 96 -1.75 -0.75 20.16
N ASN A 97 -0.56 -1.10 20.63
CA ASN A 97 0.56 -0.19 20.75
C ASN A 97 1.54 -0.44 19.61
N PHE A 98 1.66 0.52 18.70
CA PHE A 98 2.50 0.42 17.51
C PHE A 98 3.73 1.30 17.63
N THR A 99 4.86 0.79 17.12
CA THR A 99 6.12 1.52 17.03
C THR A 99 6.52 1.62 15.57
N LYS A 100 6.79 2.83 15.10
CA LYS A 100 7.25 3.06 13.73
C LYS A 100 8.68 2.56 13.56
N VAL A 101 8.91 1.72 12.56
CA VAL A 101 10.24 1.15 12.26
C VAL A 101 10.85 1.72 11.00
N ALA A 102 10.04 2.25 10.08
CA ALA A 102 10.53 2.91 8.86
C ALA A 102 9.46 3.81 8.26
N SER A 103 9.89 4.88 7.60
CA SER A 103 9.01 5.73 6.80
C SER A 103 9.79 6.49 5.74
N GLU A 104 9.13 6.77 4.63
CA GLU A 104 9.61 7.64 3.56
C GLU A 104 8.50 8.56 3.10
N GLU A 105 8.87 9.77 2.71
CA GLU A 105 7.98 10.69 2.02
C GLU A 105 8.41 10.80 0.56
N TYR A 106 7.42 10.94 -0.33
CA TYR A 106 7.66 11.07 -1.76
C TYR A 106 7.17 12.43 -2.26
N PRO A 107 7.89 13.06 -3.19
CA PRO A 107 7.43 14.31 -3.78
C PRO A 107 6.17 14.09 -4.62
N ALA A 108 5.44 15.17 -4.87
CA ALA A 108 4.35 15.15 -5.84
C ALA A 108 4.88 14.74 -7.22
N MET A 109 4.09 13.98 -7.95
CA MET A 109 4.47 13.57 -9.31
C MET A 109 4.60 14.79 -10.22
N GLU A 110 5.56 14.70 -11.13
CA GLU A 110 5.78 15.68 -12.19
C GLU A 110 5.07 15.24 -13.48
N GLN A 111 4.83 16.18 -14.37
CA GLN A 111 4.21 15.89 -15.66
C GLN A 111 5.04 14.90 -16.48
N SER A 112 6.36 14.95 -16.35
CA SER A 112 7.30 14.06 -17.02
C SER A 112 7.35 12.64 -16.48
N ASP A 113 6.85 12.40 -15.26
CA ASP A 113 6.83 11.07 -14.70
C ASP A 113 5.94 10.13 -15.53
N LYS A 114 6.38 8.90 -15.70
CA LYS A 114 5.71 7.93 -16.56
C LYS A 114 4.56 7.25 -15.84
N ASN A 115 3.53 6.89 -16.59
CA ASN A 115 2.55 5.91 -16.14
C ASN A 115 3.19 4.53 -16.03
N GLY A 116 2.65 3.67 -15.19
CA GLY A 116 3.12 2.32 -15.01
C GLY A 116 3.04 1.85 -13.57
N ILE A 117 3.83 0.85 -13.23
CA ILE A 117 3.89 0.27 -11.89
C ILE A 117 5.12 0.82 -11.18
N TYR A 118 4.92 1.33 -9.96
CA TYR A 118 5.97 1.80 -9.08
C TYR A 118 6.06 0.86 -7.89
N GLU A 119 7.26 0.47 -7.52
CA GLU A 119 7.50 -0.33 -6.32
C GLU A 119 8.17 0.51 -5.25
N HIS A 120 7.65 0.39 -4.03
CA HIS A 120 8.20 1.04 -2.85
C HIS A 120 8.54 -0.01 -1.81
N LYS A 121 9.76 0.05 -1.29
CA LYS A 121 10.23 -0.89 -0.28
C LYS A 121 10.91 -0.14 0.87
N LEU A 122 10.49 -0.46 2.08
CA LEU A 122 11.14 -0.02 3.31
C LEU A 122 11.85 -1.20 3.95
N SER A 123 13.12 -1.01 4.26
CA SER A 123 13.94 -1.97 4.99
C SER A 123 14.30 -1.39 6.35
N PHE A 124 14.37 -2.22 7.36
CA PHE A 124 14.64 -1.82 8.74
C PHE A 124 15.39 -2.93 9.48
N THR A 125 15.93 -2.62 10.64
CA THR A 125 16.55 -3.62 11.50
C THR A 125 15.55 -4.74 11.79
N PRO A 126 15.96 -6.02 11.63
CA PRO A 126 15.06 -7.14 11.90
C PRO A 126 14.38 -7.03 13.26
N VAL A 127 13.08 -7.23 13.27
CA VAL A 127 12.24 -7.16 14.46
C VAL A 127 11.27 -8.33 14.48
N LYS A 128 11.09 -8.93 15.64
CA LYS A 128 10.10 -9.98 15.85
C LYS A 128 8.79 -9.33 16.30
N THR A 129 7.73 -9.54 15.53
CA THR A 129 6.45 -8.87 15.74
C THR A 129 5.30 -9.74 15.22
N GLN A 130 4.11 -9.55 15.79
CA GLN A 130 2.90 -10.23 15.29
C GLN A 130 2.05 -9.33 14.41
N TYR A 131 1.99 -8.04 14.69
CA TYR A 131 1.14 -7.10 13.95
C TYR A 131 1.99 -6.09 13.19
N VAL A 132 1.64 -5.87 11.93
CA VAL A 132 2.32 -4.92 11.05
C VAL A 132 1.28 -3.94 10.51
N LYS A 133 1.49 -2.66 10.78
CA LYS A 133 0.65 -1.60 10.21
C LYS A 133 1.39 -0.95 9.05
N VAL A 134 0.74 -0.95 7.91
CA VAL A 134 1.28 -0.46 6.64
C VAL A 134 0.43 0.70 6.17
N VAL A 135 1.04 1.88 6.03
CA VAL A 135 0.35 3.10 5.60
C VAL A 135 0.99 3.62 4.33
N ALA A 136 0.17 3.90 3.32
CA ALA A 136 0.58 4.61 2.12
C ALA A 136 -0.31 5.84 1.94
N LEU A 137 0.32 7.01 1.84
CA LEU A 137 -0.39 8.28 1.73
C LEU A 137 -0.79 8.54 0.28
N SER A 138 -2.06 8.85 0.06
CA SER A 138 -2.59 9.25 -1.24
C SER A 138 -2.16 10.67 -1.62
N GLU A 139 -2.17 10.98 -2.92
CA GLU A 139 -2.10 12.38 -3.38
C GLU A 139 -3.43 13.07 -3.10
N SER A 140 -3.46 13.94 -2.12
CA SER A 140 -4.68 14.65 -1.71
C SER A 140 -5.03 15.82 -2.62
N LYS A 141 -4.03 16.34 -3.35
CA LYS A 141 -4.20 17.46 -4.28
C LYS A 141 -3.39 17.21 -5.54
N ILE A 142 -4.07 16.83 -6.58
CA ILE A 142 -3.47 16.66 -7.91
C ILE A 142 -2.73 17.95 -8.30
N PRO A 143 -1.48 17.83 -8.80
CA PRO A 143 -0.64 19.00 -9.11
C PRO A 143 -1.22 19.95 -10.17
N GLU A 144 -0.73 21.19 -10.16
CA GLU A 144 -1.20 22.28 -11.03
C GLU A 144 -1.10 22.02 -12.53
N TRP A 145 -0.15 21.19 -12.95
CA TRP A 145 0.04 20.85 -14.36
C TRP A 145 -1.04 19.92 -14.93
N HIS A 146 -1.88 19.34 -14.07
CA HIS A 146 -2.90 18.36 -14.48
C HIS A 146 -4.28 19.00 -14.58
N GLY A 147 -5.10 18.50 -15.50
CA GLY A 147 -6.47 19.00 -15.67
C GLY A 147 -7.37 18.82 -14.45
N GLY A 148 -7.06 17.82 -13.61
CA GLY A 148 -7.76 17.57 -12.35
C GLY A 148 -7.16 18.26 -11.12
N LYS A 149 -6.31 19.25 -11.30
CA LYS A 149 -5.61 19.96 -10.24
C LYS A 149 -6.48 20.34 -9.04
N GLY A 150 -5.92 20.18 -7.86
CA GLY A 150 -6.59 20.50 -6.60
C GLY A 150 -7.55 19.44 -6.08
N ASN A 151 -7.92 18.46 -6.90
CA ASN A 151 -8.76 17.34 -6.49
C ASN A 151 -7.91 16.19 -5.94
N PRO A 152 -8.48 15.33 -5.07
CA PRO A 152 -7.78 14.14 -4.63
C PRO A 152 -7.62 13.14 -5.78
N ALA A 153 -6.49 12.42 -5.78
CA ALA A 153 -6.22 11.34 -6.71
C ALA A 153 -6.63 9.99 -6.13
N PHE A 154 -6.76 8.99 -7.00
CA PHE A 154 -6.86 7.59 -6.59
C PHE A 154 -5.47 7.05 -6.28
N LEU A 155 -5.37 6.21 -5.25
CA LEU A 155 -4.22 5.37 -4.96
C LEU A 155 -4.62 3.91 -5.21
N PHE A 156 -3.93 3.23 -6.11
CA PHE A 156 -4.12 1.81 -6.39
C PHE A 156 -2.93 1.01 -5.88
N VAL A 157 -3.20 0.01 -5.06
CA VAL A 157 -2.18 -0.90 -4.50
C VAL A 157 -2.58 -2.34 -4.81
N ASP A 158 -1.62 -3.18 -5.21
CA ASP A 158 -1.90 -4.58 -5.55
C ASP A 158 -1.54 -5.56 -4.43
N GLU A 159 -0.34 -5.46 -3.91
CA GLU A 159 0.22 -6.45 -3.00
C GLU A 159 1.07 -5.78 -1.93
N ILE A 160 0.90 -6.22 -0.69
CA ILE A 160 1.79 -5.90 0.43
C ILE A 160 2.67 -7.12 0.68
N THR A 161 3.97 -6.95 0.57
CA THR A 161 4.96 -8.00 0.82
C THR A 161 5.66 -7.70 2.14
N VAL A 162 5.64 -8.64 3.06
CA VAL A 162 6.33 -8.55 4.36
C VAL A 162 7.36 -9.67 4.43
N ASP A 163 8.64 -9.32 4.55
CA ASP A 163 9.76 -10.27 4.60
C ASP A 163 10.66 -10.08 5.80
#